data_928985bb31da96ab2cf785229a77191e
#
_entry.id   928985bb31da96ab2cf785229a77191e
#
_cell.length_a   1.000
_cell.length_b   1.000
_cell.length_c   1.000
_cell.angle_alpha   90.00
_cell.angle_beta   90.00
_cell.angle_gamma   90.00
#
_symmetry.space_group_name_H-M   'P 1'
#
loop_
_entity.id
_entity.type
_entity.pdbx_description
1 polymer ?
#
loop_
_entity_poly.entity_id
_entity_poly.type
_entity_poly.pdbx_seq_one_letter_code
_entity_poly.pdbx_strand_id
1 'polypeptide(L)'
;MSSLNIKQDNVSEFTGYPQPTANANEIDLVNLIEILWRARTKIIATVFAFACVGILVSFLLPQKWTSQAIVTPAEAVQWQGLENTLTKLRVLDMDISVSRGDVFNLFIKKFQSPSLLEEYLRSSPYVMDQLKGADIDEMELHQAIVRLSEKMKAVDTNLGKKNETSLYTAWTLSFTAPQAEEAQSVLKGYIQYISALVVKETLEDIRNKLSIKTSYEKERLEMDRVRLKNQLEANIQRLNYSLEIANAAGIKKPVYSNGRP
;
A
#
# COMPACT_ATOMS: atom_id res chain seq x y z
N MET A 1 86.51 88.71 27.21
CA MET A 1 87.30 87.62 26.77
C MET A 1 86.40 86.42 26.73
N SER A 2 85.80 86.18 25.63
CA SER A 2 85.11 84.90 25.48
C SER A 2 84.64 84.80 24.02
N SER A 3 85.09 83.84 23.34
CA SER A 3 84.86 83.51 21.94
C SER A 3 83.53 82.88 21.77
N LEU A 4 82.68 83.41 20.91
CA LEU A 4 81.44 82.86 20.43
C LEU A 4 81.74 81.80 19.39
N ASN A 5 81.25 80.59 19.57
CA ASN A 5 81.31 79.52 18.60
C ASN A 5 79.91 79.35 18.00
N ILE A 6 79.75 79.71 16.73
CA ILE A 6 78.50 79.60 15.98
C ILE A 6 78.53 78.25 15.31
N LYS A 7 77.61 77.40 15.67
CA LYS A 7 77.39 76.08 15.05
C LYS A 7 76.41 76.22 13.94
N GLN A 8 76.79 75.87 12.70
CA GLN A 8 75.97 75.86 11.52
C GLN A 8 74.90 74.73 11.64
N ASP A 9 73.65 75.15 11.49
CA ASP A 9 72.56 74.22 11.30
C ASP A 9 72.51 73.76 9.86
N ASN A 10 72.64 72.49 9.67
CA ASN A 10 72.39 71.79 8.37
C ASN A 10 70.89 71.68 8.17
N VAL A 11 70.37 72.38 7.17
CA VAL A 11 69.06 72.21 6.60
C VAL A 11 69.07 70.93 5.81
N SER A 12 68.52 69.83 6.34
CA SER A 12 68.19 68.59 5.60
C SER A 12 66.84 68.74 4.96
N GLU A 13 66.82 68.77 3.64
CA GLU A 13 65.61 68.73 2.81
C GLU A 13 64.70 67.56 3.17
N PHE A 14 63.48 67.89 3.47
CA PHE A 14 62.38 66.94 3.69
C PHE A 14 61.75 66.60 2.33
N THR A 15 62.21 65.57 1.69
CA THR A 15 61.51 64.92 0.58
C THR A 15 60.97 63.57 1.02
N GLY A 16 59.89 63.66 1.89
CA GLY A 16 59.10 62.53 2.21
C GLY A 16 57.92 62.37 1.25
N TYR A 17 58.06 61.59 0.20
CA TYR A 17 56.90 61.11 -0.53
C TYR A 17 56.13 60.13 0.39
N PRO A 18 54.82 60.29 0.59
CA PRO A 18 54.05 59.26 1.30
C PRO A 18 54.07 57.99 0.53
N GLN A 19 54.66 56.98 1.09
CA GLN A 19 54.48 55.60 0.57
C GLN A 19 53.00 55.31 0.58
N PRO A 20 52.47 54.76 -0.54
CA PRO A 20 51.09 54.31 -0.54
C PRO A 20 50.96 53.18 0.49
N THR A 21 50.16 53.44 1.50
CA THR A 21 49.71 52.39 2.44
C THR A 21 49.02 51.33 1.60
N ALA A 22 49.67 50.16 1.46
CA ALA A 22 49.05 49.02 0.84
C ALA A 22 47.70 48.80 1.49
N ASN A 23 46.64 48.89 0.71
CA ASN A 23 45.29 48.63 1.14
C ASN A 23 45.27 47.23 1.73
N ALA A 24 45.04 47.15 3.06
CA ALA A 24 45.04 45.90 3.82
C ALA A 24 43.90 44.94 3.39
N ASN A 25 43.16 45.25 2.32
CA ASN A 25 42.05 44.49 1.77
C ASN A 25 42.29 43.98 0.35
N GLU A 26 43.44 44.19 -0.26
CA GLU A 26 43.74 43.54 -1.51
C GLU A 26 44.30 42.15 -1.23
N ILE A 27 43.42 41.11 -1.47
CA ILE A 27 43.84 39.73 -1.43
C ILE A 27 44.80 39.49 -2.60
N ASP A 28 46.07 39.44 -2.27
CA ASP A 28 47.12 39.08 -3.28
C ASP A 28 46.95 37.65 -3.70
N LEU A 29 46.24 37.46 -4.84
CA LEU A 29 45.98 36.15 -5.41
C LEU A 29 47.27 35.36 -5.74
N VAL A 30 48.35 36.03 -6.08
CA VAL A 30 49.62 35.42 -6.38
C VAL A 30 50.24 34.82 -5.12
N ASN A 31 50.22 35.57 -4.03
CA ASN A 31 50.70 35.11 -2.74
C ASN A 31 49.83 33.93 -2.21
N LEU A 32 48.51 33.98 -2.42
CA LEU A 32 47.62 32.88 -2.09
C LEU A 32 47.96 31.59 -2.87
N ILE A 33 48.24 31.70 -4.17
CA ILE A 33 48.66 30.56 -5.02
C ILE A 33 50.01 30.01 -4.57
N GLU A 34 50.96 30.85 -4.20
CA GLU A 34 52.25 30.40 -3.70
C GLU A 34 52.12 29.63 -2.39
N ILE A 35 51.32 30.12 -1.47
CA ILE A 35 51.01 29.44 -0.18
C ILE A 35 50.33 28.10 -0.43
N LEU A 36 49.36 28.02 -1.36
CA LEU A 36 48.70 26.78 -1.73
C LEU A 36 49.69 25.81 -2.36
N TRP A 37 50.56 26.29 -3.26
CA TRP A 37 51.57 25.41 -3.89
C TRP A 37 52.61 24.88 -2.93
N ARG A 38 53.03 25.67 -1.95
CA ARG A 38 53.93 25.26 -0.87
C ARG A 38 53.26 24.27 0.10
N ALA A 39 51.91 24.40 0.32
CA ALA A 39 51.16 23.49 1.18
C ALA A 39 50.61 22.26 0.44
N ARG A 40 50.82 22.09 -0.88
CA ARG A 40 50.24 21.04 -1.73
C ARG A 40 50.36 19.61 -1.14
N THR A 41 51.52 19.26 -0.61
CA THR A 41 51.74 17.93 -0.02
C THR A 41 50.90 17.70 1.23
N LYS A 42 50.75 18.72 2.07
CA LYS A 42 49.90 18.63 3.29
C LYS A 42 48.40 18.55 2.89
N ILE A 43 48.00 19.31 1.90
CA ILE A 43 46.62 19.29 1.38
C ILE A 43 46.31 17.91 0.77
N ILE A 44 47.17 17.37 -0.06
CA ILE A 44 46.99 16.04 -0.66
C ILE A 44 46.96 14.94 0.42
N ALA A 45 47.89 15.00 1.39
CA ALA A 45 47.91 14.04 2.49
C ALA A 45 46.63 14.11 3.35
N THR A 46 46.11 15.31 3.62
CA THR A 46 44.88 15.50 4.36
C THR A 46 43.66 14.96 3.60
N VAL A 47 43.55 15.30 2.30
CA VAL A 47 42.48 14.78 1.42
C VAL A 47 42.54 13.26 1.34
N PHE A 48 43.72 12.68 1.19
CA PHE A 48 43.88 11.24 1.16
C PHE A 48 43.50 10.57 2.50
N ALA A 49 43.89 11.16 3.62
CA ALA A 49 43.51 10.66 4.94
C ALA A 49 42.00 10.67 5.13
N PHE A 50 41.30 11.78 4.77
CA PHE A 50 39.84 11.86 4.85
C PHE A 50 39.17 10.88 3.86
N ALA A 51 39.71 10.68 2.65
CA ALA A 51 39.19 9.71 1.72
C ALA A 51 39.29 8.27 2.27
N CYS A 52 40.42 7.91 2.89
CA CYS A 52 40.56 6.61 3.57
C CYS A 52 39.57 6.44 4.73
N VAL A 53 39.41 7.46 5.55
CA VAL A 53 38.43 7.43 6.65
C VAL A 53 37.01 7.32 6.08
N GLY A 54 36.67 8.07 5.03
CA GLY A 54 35.37 7.98 4.36
C GLY A 54 35.06 6.58 3.81
N ILE A 55 36.06 5.92 3.20
CA ILE A 55 35.93 4.56 2.71
C ILE A 55 35.71 3.58 3.88
N LEU A 56 36.49 3.69 4.96
CA LEU A 56 36.32 2.85 6.13
C LEU A 56 34.94 3.02 6.78
N VAL A 57 34.46 4.25 6.93
CA VAL A 57 33.12 4.53 7.45
C VAL A 57 32.05 3.96 6.51
N SER A 58 32.24 4.05 5.19
CA SER A 58 31.30 3.50 4.22
C SER A 58 31.12 1.99 4.33
N PHE A 59 32.21 1.25 4.65
CA PHE A 59 32.13 -0.20 4.89
C PHE A 59 31.47 -0.57 6.23
N LEU A 60 31.49 0.32 7.21
CA LEU A 60 30.85 0.11 8.51
C LEU A 60 29.37 0.43 8.51
N LEU A 61 28.89 1.18 7.52
CA LEU A 61 27.47 1.52 7.40
C LEU A 61 26.65 0.30 6.96
N PRO A 62 25.59 -0.07 7.70
CA PRO A 62 24.74 -1.18 7.31
C PRO A 62 24.04 -0.87 5.98
N GLN A 63 24.25 -1.72 5.00
CA GLN A 63 23.57 -1.62 3.71
C GLN A 63 22.07 -1.91 3.92
N LYS A 64 21.21 -1.14 3.27
CA LYS A 64 19.76 -1.31 3.29
C LYS A 64 19.26 -1.42 1.85
N TRP A 65 18.63 -2.54 1.57
CA TRP A 65 18.03 -2.81 0.27
C TRP A 65 16.53 -2.71 0.35
N THR A 66 15.93 -1.96 -0.55
CA THR A 66 14.48 -1.80 -0.61
C THR A 66 13.95 -2.44 -1.89
N SER A 67 13.14 -3.48 -1.73
CA SER A 67 12.37 -4.06 -2.81
C SER A 67 11.06 -3.29 -2.97
N GLN A 68 10.64 -3.07 -4.22
CA GLN A 68 9.39 -2.36 -4.54
C GLN A 68 8.58 -3.16 -5.56
N ALA A 69 7.27 -3.18 -5.37
CA ALA A 69 6.31 -3.75 -6.30
C ALA A 69 5.15 -2.77 -6.51
N ILE A 70 4.80 -2.53 -7.76
CA ILE A 70 3.61 -1.73 -8.10
C ILE A 70 2.47 -2.70 -8.32
N VAL A 71 1.37 -2.50 -7.62
CA VAL A 71 0.15 -3.30 -7.73
C VAL A 71 -1.01 -2.44 -8.22
N THR A 72 -1.80 -3.02 -9.11
CA THR A 72 -2.99 -2.42 -9.71
C THR A 72 -4.19 -3.36 -9.58
N PRO A 73 -5.42 -2.88 -9.67
CA PRO A 73 -6.58 -3.77 -9.80
C PRO A 73 -6.41 -4.72 -10.98
N ALA A 74 -6.97 -5.92 -10.86
CA ALA A 74 -6.92 -6.93 -11.92
C ALA A 74 -7.42 -6.36 -13.25
N GLU A 75 -6.75 -6.72 -14.35
CA GLU A 75 -7.16 -6.32 -15.69
C GLU A 75 -8.50 -6.97 -16.08
N ALA A 76 -9.21 -6.36 -17.02
CA ALA A 76 -10.52 -6.85 -17.47
C ALA A 76 -10.44 -8.31 -17.95
N VAL A 77 -9.37 -8.67 -18.66
CA VAL A 77 -9.17 -10.04 -19.19
C VAL A 77 -9.04 -11.06 -18.06
N GLN A 78 -8.29 -10.72 -17.00
CA GLN A 78 -8.10 -11.58 -15.84
C GLN A 78 -9.40 -11.75 -15.03
N TRP A 79 -10.25 -10.73 -15.04
CA TRP A 79 -11.51 -10.69 -14.30
C TRP A 79 -12.68 -11.33 -15.06
N GLN A 80 -12.56 -11.48 -16.37
CA GLN A 80 -13.64 -11.92 -17.28
C GLN A 80 -14.29 -13.26 -16.86
N GLY A 81 -13.50 -14.21 -16.37
CA GLY A 81 -14.02 -15.51 -15.92
C GLY A 81 -15.00 -15.38 -14.75
N LEU A 82 -14.66 -14.55 -13.76
CA LEU A 82 -15.52 -14.30 -12.60
C LEU A 82 -16.75 -13.47 -13.03
N GLU A 83 -16.57 -12.44 -13.84
CA GLU A 83 -17.65 -11.57 -14.33
C GLU A 83 -18.70 -12.36 -15.13
N ASN A 84 -18.27 -13.27 -15.99
CA ASN A 84 -19.17 -14.16 -16.72
C ASN A 84 -19.99 -15.05 -15.74
N THR A 85 -19.37 -15.51 -14.69
CA THR A 85 -20.07 -16.33 -13.66
C THR A 85 -21.06 -15.48 -12.87
N LEU A 86 -20.67 -14.28 -12.44
CA LEU A 86 -21.56 -13.34 -11.75
C LEU A 86 -22.73 -12.91 -12.64
N THR A 87 -22.48 -12.71 -13.93
CA THR A 87 -23.54 -12.39 -14.90
C THR A 87 -24.56 -13.53 -15.04
N LYS A 88 -24.11 -14.80 -15.09
CA LYS A 88 -25.01 -15.96 -15.09
C LYS A 88 -25.86 -16.04 -13.82
N LEU A 89 -25.25 -15.74 -12.65
CA LEU A 89 -25.97 -15.70 -11.38
C LEU A 89 -27.00 -14.57 -11.36
N ARG A 90 -26.71 -13.42 -11.95
CA ARG A 90 -27.65 -12.30 -12.06
C ARG A 90 -28.86 -12.63 -12.93
N VAL A 91 -28.67 -13.40 -14.01
CA VAL A 91 -29.78 -13.91 -14.84
C VAL A 91 -30.72 -14.82 -14.03
N LEU A 92 -30.20 -15.51 -13.00
CA LEU A 92 -30.98 -16.31 -12.08
C LEU A 92 -31.56 -15.52 -10.89
N ASP A 93 -31.64 -14.20 -11.00
CA ASP A 93 -32.11 -13.29 -9.95
C ASP A 93 -31.25 -13.33 -8.66
N MET A 94 -30.01 -13.73 -8.81
CA MET A 94 -29.00 -13.74 -7.74
C MET A 94 -28.06 -12.57 -7.94
N ASP A 95 -28.42 -11.41 -7.41
CA ASP A 95 -27.59 -10.20 -7.52
C ASP A 95 -26.45 -10.26 -6.49
N ILE A 96 -25.34 -10.85 -6.92
CA ILE A 96 -24.08 -10.87 -6.17
C ILE A 96 -23.15 -9.86 -6.83
N SER A 97 -23.04 -8.69 -6.23
CA SER A 97 -22.13 -7.65 -6.71
C SER A 97 -20.75 -7.81 -6.07
N VAL A 98 -19.75 -8.05 -6.90
CA VAL A 98 -18.33 -8.02 -6.55
C VAL A 98 -17.61 -7.26 -7.65
N SER A 99 -16.93 -6.18 -7.31
CA SER A 99 -16.18 -5.39 -8.27
C SER A 99 -14.66 -5.61 -8.14
N ARG A 100 -13.92 -5.37 -9.23
CA ARG A 100 -12.45 -5.39 -9.22
C ARG A 100 -11.88 -4.41 -8.22
N GLY A 101 -12.49 -3.23 -8.09
CA GLY A 101 -12.08 -2.20 -7.15
C GLY A 101 -12.26 -2.63 -5.71
N ASP A 102 -13.37 -3.30 -5.38
CA ASP A 102 -13.63 -3.76 -4.00
C ASP A 102 -12.62 -4.81 -3.56
N VAL A 103 -12.31 -5.79 -4.44
CA VAL A 103 -11.31 -6.83 -4.17
C VAL A 103 -9.92 -6.23 -4.03
N PHE A 104 -9.58 -5.24 -4.85
CA PHE A 104 -8.31 -4.55 -4.74
C PHE A 104 -8.21 -3.72 -3.45
N ASN A 105 -9.27 -3.00 -3.08
CA ASN A 105 -9.33 -2.26 -1.82
C ASN A 105 -9.22 -3.20 -0.61
N LEU A 106 -9.86 -4.38 -0.67
CA LEU A 106 -9.72 -5.41 0.35
C LEU A 106 -8.27 -5.90 0.44
N PHE A 107 -7.59 -6.11 -0.70
CA PHE A 107 -6.18 -6.48 -0.74
C PHE A 107 -5.32 -5.43 -0.04
N ILE A 108 -5.46 -4.14 -0.38
CA ILE A 108 -4.68 -3.06 0.24
C ILE A 108 -4.96 -2.97 1.74
N LYS A 109 -6.23 -3.06 2.16
CA LYS A 109 -6.61 -3.06 3.58
C LYS A 109 -5.96 -4.20 4.35
N LYS A 110 -5.95 -5.41 3.77
CA LYS A 110 -5.31 -6.58 4.40
C LYS A 110 -3.80 -6.48 4.37
N PHE A 111 -3.20 -5.99 3.29
CA PHE A 111 -1.76 -5.78 3.20
C PHE A 111 -1.26 -4.80 4.28
N GLN A 112 -2.04 -3.81 4.62
CA GLN A 112 -1.73 -2.83 5.67
C GLN A 112 -2.05 -3.34 7.09
N SER A 113 -2.59 -4.55 7.25
CA SER A 113 -2.93 -5.11 8.56
C SER A 113 -1.68 -5.56 9.32
N PRO A 114 -1.36 -4.97 10.48
CA PRO A 114 -0.18 -5.36 11.25
C PRO A 114 -0.24 -6.81 11.73
N SER A 115 -1.43 -7.29 12.12
CA SER A 115 -1.63 -8.66 12.61
C SER A 115 -1.38 -9.72 11.52
N LEU A 116 -1.83 -9.47 10.28
CA LEU A 116 -1.57 -10.38 9.16
C LEU A 116 -0.09 -10.39 8.75
N LEU A 117 0.55 -9.23 8.83
CA LEU A 117 1.99 -9.14 8.58
C LEU A 117 2.79 -9.87 9.66
N GLU A 118 2.42 -9.72 10.93
CA GLU A 118 3.04 -10.45 12.02
C GLU A 118 2.86 -11.97 11.85
N GLU A 119 1.64 -12.45 11.53
CA GLU A 119 1.34 -13.85 11.26
C GLU A 119 2.20 -14.41 10.11
N TYR A 120 2.29 -13.67 9.00
CA TYR A 120 3.13 -14.04 7.87
C TYR A 120 4.62 -14.09 8.24
N LEU A 121 5.13 -13.08 8.96
CA LEU A 121 6.53 -13.02 9.35
C LEU A 121 6.90 -14.15 10.33
N ARG A 122 6.01 -14.51 11.25
CA ARG A 122 6.18 -15.67 12.15
C ARG A 122 6.22 -17.00 11.39
N SER A 123 5.53 -17.12 10.26
CA SER A 123 5.51 -18.32 9.42
C SER A 123 6.58 -18.29 8.32
N SER A 124 7.22 -17.17 8.09
CA SER A 124 8.20 -16.99 7.01
C SER A 124 9.50 -17.76 7.31
N PRO A 125 9.92 -18.66 6.42
CA PRO A 125 11.17 -19.41 6.60
C PRO A 125 12.37 -18.49 6.78
N TYR A 126 12.34 -17.35 6.08
CA TYR A 126 13.40 -16.35 6.12
C TYR A 126 13.60 -15.75 7.52
N VAL A 127 12.49 -15.33 8.16
CA VAL A 127 12.53 -14.78 9.52
C VAL A 127 12.94 -15.86 10.52
N MET A 128 12.41 -17.07 10.36
CA MET A 128 12.72 -18.21 11.23
C MET A 128 14.16 -18.68 11.10
N ASP A 129 14.76 -18.63 9.92
CA ASP A 129 16.15 -19.02 9.71
C ASP A 129 17.13 -18.00 10.33
N GLN A 130 16.83 -16.72 10.29
CA GLN A 130 17.61 -15.69 11.01
C GLN A 130 17.53 -15.84 12.52
N LEU A 131 16.43 -16.36 13.03
CA LEU A 131 16.17 -16.49 14.46
C LEU A 131 16.62 -17.84 15.04
N LYS A 132 16.85 -18.86 14.20
CA LYS A 132 17.26 -20.22 14.63
C LYS A 132 18.59 -20.31 15.35
N GLY A 133 19.41 -19.28 15.33
CA GLY A 133 20.71 -19.26 15.99
C GLY A 133 20.75 -18.45 17.29
N ALA A 134 19.69 -17.78 17.64
CA ALA A 134 19.59 -16.95 18.83
C ALA A 134 18.60 -17.58 19.80
N ASP A 135 19.03 -17.75 21.06
CA ASP A 135 18.16 -18.14 22.17
C ASP A 135 17.26 -16.92 22.50
N ILE A 136 16.26 -16.68 21.64
CA ILE A 136 15.41 -15.47 21.68
C ILE A 136 14.13 -15.84 22.40
N ASP A 137 13.83 -15.11 23.47
CA ASP A 137 12.55 -15.16 24.18
C ASP A 137 11.39 -14.70 23.25
N GLU A 138 10.18 -15.19 23.51
CA GLU A 138 8.99 -14.87 22.70
C GLU A 138 8.70 -13.37 22.65
N MET A 139 9.03 -12.63 23.70
CA MET A 139 8.91 -11.17 23.75
C MET A 139 9.90 -10.48 22.81
N GLU A 140 11.14 -10.95 22.75
CA GLU A 140 12.16 -10.43 21.84
C GLU A 140 11.82 -10.74 20.38
N LEU A 141 11.28 -11.93 20.13
CA LEU A 141 10.75 -12.32 18.83
C LEU A 141 9.63 -11.38 18.38
N HIS A 142 8.66 -11.13 19.24
CA HIS A 142 7.58 -10.18 18.97
C HIS A 142 8.11 -8.79 18.65
N GLN A 143 9.04 -8.26 19.44
CA GLN A 143 9.65 -6.96 19.19
C GLN A 143 10.42 -6.91 17.85
N ALA A 144 11.15 -7.99 17.52
CA ALA A 144 11.86 -8.09 16.24
C ALA A 144 10.88 -8.06 15.05
N ILE A 145 9.77 -8.79 15.16
CA ILE A 145 8.73 -8.83 14.14
C ILE A 145 8.04 -7.46 13.99
N VAL A 146 7.74 -6.78 15.09
CA VAL A 146 7.18 -5.41 15.06
C VAL A 146 8.13 -4.45 14.36
N ARG A 147 9.44 -4.50 14.66
CA ARG A 147 10.44 -3.68 13.95
C ARG A 147 10.55 -4.02 12.46
N LEU A 148 10.37 -5.29 12.10
CA LEU A 148 10.32 -5.71 10.69
C LEU A 148 9.05 -5.21 9.99
N SER A 149 7.92 -5.21 10.71
CA SER A 149 6.65 -4.73 10.16
C SER A 149 6.69 -3.25 9.82
N GLU A 150 7.40 -2.43 10.57
CA GLU A 150 7.60 -1.00 10.28
C GLU A 150 8.36 -0.74 8.96
N LYS A 151 9.09 -1.74 8.47
CA LYS A 151 9.82 -1.67 7.21
C LYS A 151 8.95 -2.02 5.99
N MET A 152 7.75 -2.55 6.21
CA MET A 152 6.76 -2.81 5.17
C MET A 152 5.89 -1.57 4.97
N LYS A 153 5.81 -1.08 3.74
CA LYS A 153 5.04 0.13 3.42
C LYS A 153 4.16 -0.11 2.20
N ALA A 154 2.98 0.47 2.24
CA ALA A 154 2.07 0.58 1.10
C ALA A 154 1.72 2.05 0.91
N VAL A 155 2.07 2.60 -0.23
CA VAL A 155 1.86 4.02 -0.56
C VAL A 155 1.06 4.10 -1.85
N ASP A 156 0.00 4.91 -1.84
CA ASP A 156 -0.72 5.22 -3.07
C ASP A 156 0.22 5.98 -4.02
N THR A 157 0.43 5.43 -5.21
CA THR A 157 1.34 6.00 -6.21
C THR A 157 0.87 7.37 -6.70
N ASN A 158 -0.41 7.69 -6.51
CA ASN A 158 -1.01 8.97 -6.92
C ASN A 158 -0.97 10.06 -5.83
N LEU A 159 -0.58 9.72 -4.60
CA LEU A 159 -0.39 10.67 -3.52
C LEU A 159 0.83 11.56 -3.83
N GLY A 160 0.58 12.76 -4.39
CA GLY A 160 1.60 13.75 -4.72
C GLY A 160 1.44 14.40 -6.09
N LYS A 161 0.67 13.82 -6.99
CA LYS A 161 0.38 14.39 -8.30
C LYS A 161 -0.96 15.15 -8.26
N LYS A 162 -0.95 16.33 -7.66
CA LYS A 162 -2.17 17.15 -7.46
C LYS A 162 -2.88 17.60 -8.74
N ASN A 163 -2.30 17.43 -9.92
CA ASN A 163 -2.81 18.00 -11.18
C ASN A 163 -2.97 17.00 -12.33
N GLU A 164 -2.70 15.71 -12.12
CA GLU A 164 -2.98 14.72 -13.15
C GLU A 164 -4.12 13.82 -12.68
N THR A 165 -5.23 13.83 -13.42
CA THR A 165 -6.31 12.84 -13.26
C THR A 165 -5.71 11.48 -13.54
N SER A 166 -5.29 10.79 -12.49
CA SER A 166 -4.73 9.44 -12.65
C SER A 166 -5.82 8.53 -13.20
N LEU A 167 -5.60 8.02 -14.41
CA LEU A 167 -6.51 7.15 -15.12
C LEU A 167 -6.67 5.77 -14.46
N TYR A 168 -5.82 5.44 -13.49
CA TYR A 168 -5.87 4.16 -12.78
C TYR A 168 -5.33 4.27 -11.35
N THR A 169 -5.88 3.44 -10.48
CA THR A 169 -5.42 3.30 -9.10
C THR A 169 -4.22 2.36 -9.08
N ALA A 170 -3.10 2.84 -8.55
CA ALA A 170 -1.89 2.03 -8.38
C ALA A 170 -1.29 2.27 -6.98
N TRP A 171 -0.78 1.22 -6.37
CA TRP A 171 -0.10 1.29 -5.08
C TRP A 171 1.32 0.75 -5.21
N THR A 172 2.26 1.46 -4.57
CA THR A 172 3.63 1.00 -4.42
C THR A 172 3.79 0.32 -3.07
N LEU A 173 4.08 -0.96 -3.12
CA LEU A 173 4.39 -1.78 -1.95
C LEU A 173 5.90 -1.87 -1.83
N SER A 174 6.46 -1.70 -0.63
CA SER A 174 7.90 -1.76 -0.43
C SER A 174 8.26 -2.45 0.89
N PHE A 175 9.39 -3.14 0.87
CA PHE A 175 10.00 -3.74 2.05
C PHE A 175 11.50 -3.51 2.05
N THR A 176 12.06 -3.16 3.22
CA THR A 176 13.49 -2.88 3.38
C THR A 176 14.15 -3.93 4.27
N ALA A 177 15.22 -4.55 3.76
CA ALA A 177 16.01 -5.55 4.47
C ALA A 177 17.52 -5.30 4.31
N PRO A 178 18.37 -5.95 5.12
CA PRO A 178 19.83 -5.87 4.98
C PRO A 178 20.35 -6.45 3.67
N GLN A 179 19.64 -7.43 3.09
CA GLN A 179 20.03 -8.11 1.84
C GLN A 179 18.95 -7.92 0.77
N ALA A 180 19.37 -7.82 -0.48
CA ALA A 180 18.45 -7.59 -1.61
C ALA A 180 17.50 -8.77 -1.84
N GLU A 181 18.02 -10.00 -1.76
CA GLU A 181 17.24 -11.24 -1.94
C GLU A 181 16.17 -11.39 -0.87
N GLU A 182 16.49 -11.01 0.36
CA GLU A 182 15.58 -10.99 1.48
C GLU A 182 14.44 -10.01 1.26
N ALA A 183 14.79 -8.76 0.92
CA ALA A 183 13.80 -7.72 0.66
C ALA A 183 12.81 -8.17 -0.43
N GLN A 184 13.31 -8.82 -1.49
CA GLN A 184 12.49 -9.32 -2.59
C GLN A 184 11.64 -10.53 -2.17
N SER A 185 12.24 -11.50 -1.49
CA SER A 185 11.57 -12.75 -1.10
C SER A 185 10.44 -12.48 -0.11
N VAL A 186 10.68 -11.67 0.92
CA VAL A 186 9.67 -11.32 1.92
C VAL A 186 8.52 -10.52 1.30
N LEU A 187 8.83 -9.50 0.49
CA LEU A 187 7.79 -8.70 -0.15
C LEU A 187 6.94 -9.54 -1.12
N LYS A 188 7.57 -10.35 -1.97
CA LYS A 188 6.88 -11.24 -2.92
C LYS A 188 6.02 -12.27 -2.19
N GLY A 189 6.56 -12.91 -1.16
CA GLY A 189 5.84 -13.91 -0.37
C GLY A 189 4.65 -13.30 0.36
N TYR A 190 4.79 -12.11 0.94
CA TYR A 190 3.69 -11.41 1.61
C TYR A 190 2.59 -11.00 0.64
N ILE A 191 2.95 -10.49 -0.55
CA ILE A 191 1.97 -10.19 -1.62
C ILE A 191 1.19 -11.46 -2.00
N GLN A 192 1.87 -12.60 -2.16
CA GLN A 192 1.22 -13.86 -2.50
C GLN A 192 0.32 -14.36 -1.37
N TYR A 193 0.77 -14.28 -0.12
CA TYR A 193 -0.02 -14.65 1.06
C TYR A 193 -1.31 -13.83 1.15
N ILE A 194 -1.23 -12.51 1.06
CA ILE A 194 -2.41 -11.63 1.09
C ILE A 194 -3.32 -11.85 -0.12
N SER A 195 -2.75 -12.07 -1.31
CA SER A 195 -3.54 -12.38 -2.51
C SER A 195 -4.35 -13.66 -2.34
N ALA A 196 -3.75 -14.72 -1.82
CA ALA A 196 -4.43 -15.98 -1.56
C ALA A 196 -5.55 -15.82 -0.51
N LEU A 197 -5.28 -15.05 0.55
CA LEU A 197 -6.24 -14.77 1.61
C LEU A 197 -7.46 -13.98 1.07
N VAL A 198 -7.21 -12.96 0.24
CA VAL A 198 -8.27 -12.14 -0.38
C VAL A 198 -9.12 -12.97 -1.33
N VAL A 199 -8.50 -13.79 -2.17
CA VAL A 199 -9.24 -14.70 -3.07
C VAL A 199 -10.12 -15.67 -2.26
N LYS A 200 -9.56 -16.29 -1.22
CA LYS A 200 -10.30 -17.20 -0.34
C LYS A 200 -11.51 -16.50 0.29
N GLU A 201 -11.31 -15.34 0.91
CA GLU A 201 -12.36 -14.58 1.57
C GLU A 201 -13.44 -14.11 0.59
N THR A 202 -13.04 -13.64 -0.60
CA THR A 202 -13.98 -13.24 -1.65
C THR A 202 -14.85 -14.41 -2.12
N LEU A 203 -14.25 -15.60 -2.30
CA LEU A 203 -14.98 -16.79 -2.68
C LEU A 203 -15.91 -17.28 -1.56
N GLU A 204 -15.49 -17.21 -0.30
CA GLU A 204 -16.32 -17.54 0.85
C GLU A 204 -17.51 -16.58 0.97
N ASP A 205 -17.30 -15.28 0.77
CA ASP A 205 -18.38 -14.28 0.76
C ASP A 205 -19.40 -14.55 -0.35
N ILE A 206 -18.94 -14.86 -1.56
CA ILE A 206 -19.82 -15.27 -2.68
C ILE A 206 -20.61 -16.53 -2.33
N ARG A 207 -19.96 -17.55 -1.78
CA ARG A 207 -20.63 -18.80 -1.37
C ARG A 207 -21.66 -18.56 -0.29
N ASN A 208 -21.37 -17.75 0.71
CA ASN A 208 -22.27 -17.42 1.79
C ASN A 208 -23.50 -16.67 1.26
N LYS A 209 -23.31 -15.65 0.42
CA LYS A 209 -24.41 -14.92 -0.24
C LYS A 209 -25.29 -15.87 -1.07
N LEU A 210 -24.67 -16.77 -1.82
CA LEU A 210 -25.38 -17.76 -2.63
C LEU A 210 -26.18 -18.72 -1.75
N SER A 211 -25.61 -19.23 -0.65
CA SER A 211 -26.27 -20.12 0.29
C SER A 211 -27.49 -19.45 0.95
N ILE A 212 -27.32 -18.21 1.40
CA ILE A 212 -28.41 -17.43 2.01
C ILE A 212 -29.56 -17.25 0.99
N LYS A 213 -29.24 -16.82 -0.23
CA LYS A 213 -30.25 -16.62 -1.27
C LYS A 213 -30.97 -17.92 -1.64
N THR A 214 -30.21 -19.02 -1.78
CA THR A 214 -30.78 -20.34 -2.09
C THR A 214 -31.73 -20.80 -0.97
N SER A 215 -31.35 -20.60 0.30
CA SER A 215 -32.21 -20.95 1.44
C SER A 215 -33.48 -20.12 1.46
N TYR A 216 -33.36 -18.82 1.20
CA TYR A 216 -34.50 -17.91 1.11
C TYR A 216 -35.49 -18.31 -0.01
N GLU A 217 -34.99 -18.63 -1.21
CA GLU A 217 -35.83 -19.06 -2.33
C GLU A 217 -36.52 -20.42 -2.07
N LYS A 218 -35.83 -21.34 -1.38
CA LYS A 218 -36.44 -22.58 -0.91
C LYS A 218 -37.60 -22.33 0.03
N GLU A 219 -37.39 -21.50 1.04
CA GLU A 219 -38.41 -21.17 2.02
C GLU A 219 -39.61 -20.47 1.37
N ARG A 220 -39.37 -19.55 0.47
CA ARG A 220 -40.39 -18.88 -0.34
C ARG A 220 -41.20 -19.87 -1.16
N LEU A 221 -40.54 -20.82 -1.82
CA LEU A 221 -41.20 -21.85 -2.61
C LEU A 221 -42.12 -22.75 -1.74
N GLU A 222 -41.68 -23.11 -0.55
CA GLU A 222 -42.51 -23.88 0.39
C GLU A 222 -43.74 -23.05 0.87
N MET A 223 -43.56 -21.79 1.18
CA MET A 223 -44.68 -20.89 1.51
C MET A 223 -45.67 -20.75 0.38
N ASP A 224 -45.19 -20.61 -0.87
CA ASP A 224 -46.06 -20.51 -2.04
C ASP A 224 -46.84 -21.83 -2.29
N ARG A 225 -46.21 -22.99 -2.06
CA ARG A 225 -46.84 -24.31 -2.11
C ARG A 225 -47.96 -24.42 -1.09
N VAL A 226 -47.71 -24.03 0.16
CA VAL A 226 -48.72 -24.05 1.23
C VAL A 226 -49.87 -23.08 0.89
N ARG A 227 -49.57 -21.90 0.41
CA ARG A 227 -50.59 -20.91 -0.01
C ARG A 227 -51.44 -21.47 -1.14
N LEU A 228 -50.85 -22.07 -2.18
CA LEU A 228 -51.59 -22.64 -3.29
C LEU A 228 -52.45 -23.82 -2.84
N LYS A 229 -51.94 -24.69 -1.96
CA LYS A 229 -52.70 -25.79 -1.38
C LYS A 229 -53.93 -25.26 -0.63
N ASN A 230 -53.76 -24.26 0.23
CA ASN A 230 -54.86 -23.68 1.01
C ASN A 230 -55.91 -23.03 0.09
N GLN A 231 -55.47 -22.37 -0.99
CA GLN A 231 -56.39 -21.80 -2.00
C GLN A 231 -57.20 -22.90 -2.73
N LEU A 232 -56.56 -24.00 -3.11
CA LEU A 232 -57.21 -25.14 -3.73
C LEU A 232 -58.20 -25.80 -2.79
N GLU A 233 -57.84 -26.02 -1.55
CA GLU A 233 -58.74 -26.57 -0.51
C GLU A 233 -59.96 -25.67 -0.31
N ALA A 234 -59.76 -24.36 -0.18
CA ALA A 234 -60.86 -23.41 -0.04
C ALA A 234 -61.78 -23.41 -1.28
N ASN A 235 -61.23 -23.50 -2.49
CA ASN A 235 -62.03 -23.59 -3.71
C ASN A 235 -62.80 -24.92 -3.79
N ILE A 236 -62.19 -26.03 -3.40
CA ILE A 236 -62.89 -27.33 -3.34
C ILE A 236 -64.03 -27.29 -2.34
N GLN A 237 -63.82 -26.73 -1.15
CA GLN A 237 -64.89 -26.56 -0.14
C GLN A 237 -66.01 -25.69 -0.70
N ARG A 238 -65.69 -24.54 -1.35
CA ARG A 238 -66.72 -23.68 -1.98
C ARG A 238 -67.52 -24.39 -3.04
N LEU A 239 -66.86 -25.21 -3.89
CA LEU A 239 -67.53 -26.01 -4.91
C LEU A 239 -68.42 -27.10 -4.28
N ASN A 240 -67.97 -27.77 -3.22
CA ASN A 240 -68.75 -28.75 -2.48
C ASN A 240 -69.99 -28.16 -1.87
N TYR A 241 -69.87 -26.98 -1.19
CA TYR A 241 -71.05 -26.24 -0.68
C TYR A 241 -72.00 -25.82 -1.80
N SER A 242 -71.46 -25.34 -2.93
CA SER A 242 -72.29 -24.97 -4.07
C SER A 242 -73.04 -26.16 -4.65
N LEU A 243 -72.41 -27.35 -4.71
CA LEU A 243 -72.99 -28.60 -5.15
C LEU A 243 -74.11 -29.05 -4.18
N GLU A 244 -73.84 -28.95 -2.87
CA GLU A 244 -74.80 -29.31 -1.83
C GLU A 244 -76.03 -28.42 -1.89
N ILE A 245 -75.89 -27.13 -2.06
CA ILE A 245 -77.01 -26.19 -2.26
C ILE A 245 -77.74 -26.51 -3.55
N ALA A 246 -77.08 -26.78 -4.65
CA ALA A 246 -77.70 -27.12 -5.94
C ALA A 246 -78.53 -28.41 -5.80
N ASN A 247 -78.01 -29.41 -5.10
CA ASN A 247 -78.72 -30.69 -4.85
C ASN A 247 -79.94 -30.47 -3.97
N ALA A 248 -79.83 -29.69 -2.91
CA ALA A 248 -80.91 -29.36 -2.04
C ALA A 248 -82.01 -28.54 -2.74
N ALA A 249 -81.62 -27.71 -3.69
CA ALA A 249 -82.58 -26.93 -4.53
C ALA A 249 -83.17 -27.73 -5.71
N GLY A 250 -82.81 -29.03 -5.86
CA GLY A 250 -83.35 -29.87 -6.94
C GLY A 250 -82.82 -29.53 -8.36
N ILE A 251 -81.76 -28.80 -8.47
CA ILE A 251 -81.22 -28.35 -9.74
C ILE A 251 -80.37 -29.49 -10.36
N LYS A 252 -81.04 -30.26 -11.28
CA LYS A 252 -80.39 -31.44 -11.95
C LYS A 252 -79.63 -31.10 -13.25
N LYS A 253 -79.62 -29.85 -13.69
CA LYS A 253 -78.89 -29.45 -14.92
C LYS A 253 -78.12 -28.14 -14.67
N PRO A 254 -76.89 -27.98 -15.20
CA PRO A 254 -76.17 -26.76 -15.11
C PRO A 254 -76.94 -25.63 -15.83
N VAL A 255 -77.21 -24.54 -15.11
CA VAL A 255 -77.75 -23.33 -15.67
C VAL A 255 -76.60 -22.58 -16.33
N TYR A 256 -76.48 -22.64 -17.65
CA TYR A 256 -75.56 -21.80 -18.36
C TYR A 256 -76.15 -20.38 -18.36
N SER A 257 -75.57 -19.52 -17.54
CA SER A 257 -75.85 -18.07 -17.69
C SER A 257 -75.19 -17.62 -18.99
N ASN A 258 -75.99 -17.32 -20.00
CA ASN A 258 -75.58 -16.62 -21.22
C ASN A 258 -75.31 -15.13 -20.88
N GLY A 259 -74.38 -14.92 -19.97
CA GLY A 259 -73.82 -13.60 -19.73
C GLY A 259 -72.90 -13.26 -20.89
N ARG A 260 -73.35 -12.41 -21.78
CA ARG A 260 -72.51 -11.65 -22.71
C ARG A 260 -71.49 -10.87 -21.92
N PRO A 261 -70.23 -10.63 -22.48
CA PRO A 261 -69.13 -9.89 -21.87
C PRO A 261 -69.51 -8.45 -21.58
#